data_aefb53730d06d1dbc1c909b63df2c8d5
#
_entry.id   aefb53730d06d1dbc1c909b63df2c8d5
#
_cell.length_a   1.000
_cell.length_b   1.000
_cell.length_c   1.000
_cell.angle_alpha   90.00
_cell.angle_beta   90.00
_cell.angle_gamma   90.00
#
_symmetry.space_group_name_H-M   'P 1'
#
loop_
_entity.id
_entity.type
_entity.pdbx_description
1 polymer ?
#
loop_
_entity_poly.entity_id
_entity_poly.type
_entity_poly.pdbx_seq_one_letter_code
_entity_poly.pdbx_strand_id
1 'polypeptide(L)' 'MMVHPRRGQLVQVWYKRAIAPFMPLHGKTGRVAVVARGKGPRNHGVIIDGQLWVVPCGNLRKIEDEVQHAQPG' A
#
# COMPACT_ATOMS: atom_id res chain seq x y z
N MET A 1 5.26 -5.71 4.83
CA MET A 1 5.99 -4.42 4.86
C MET A 1 6.60 -4.12 3.51
N MET A 2 6.44 -2.91 3.04
CA MET A 2 6.93 -2.54 1.72
C MET A 2 7.93 -1.38 1.81
N VAL A 3 9.20 -1.73 2.00
CA VAL A 3 10.26 -0.74 2.16
C VAL A 3 10.60 -0.05 0.84
N HIS A 4 10.56 -0.79 -0.24
CA HIS A 4 10.91 -0.29 -1.57
C HIS A 4 9.83 -0.57 -2.61
N PRO A 5 8.63 0.00 -2.43
CA PRO A 5 7.60 -0.14 -3.46
C PRO A 5 7.98 0.65 -4.71
N ARG A 6 7.34 0.35 -5.82
CA ARG A 6 7.52 1.10 -7.05
C ARG A 6 6.35 2.04 -7.24
N ARG A 7 6.61 3.20 -7.82
CA ARG A 7 5.52 4.12 -8.18
C ARG A 7 4.59 3.41 -9.16
N GLY A 8 3.30 3.57 -8.93
CA GLY A 8 2.27 2.90 -9.71
C GLY A 8 1.93 1.51 -9.23
N GLN A 9 2.70 0.96 -8.28
CA GLN A 9 2.45 -0.38 -7.77
C GLN A 9 1.14 -0.44 -6.99
N LEU A 10 0.37 -1.50 -7.21
CA LEU A 10 -0.85 -1.76 -6.46
C LEU A 10 -0.49 -2.30 -5.08
N VAL A 11 -1.05 -1.67 -4.06
CA VAL A 11 -0.79 -2.05 -2.67
C VAL A 11 -2.09 -2.06 -1.89
N GLN A 12 -2.07 -2.72 -0.74
CA GLN A 12 -3.20 -2.73 0.18
C GLN A 12 -2.76 -2.23 1.54
N VAL A 13 -3.57 -1.38 2.14
CA VAL A 13 -3.34 -0.92 3.50
C VAL A 13 -3.80 -2.00 4.46
N TRP A 14 -2.93 -2.36 5.40
CA TRP A 14 -3.22 -3.45 6.31
C TRP A 14 -2.71 -3.18 7.71
N TYR A 15 -3.60 -3.25 8.68
CA TYR A 15 -3.28 -3.04 10.08
C TYR A 15 -3.46 -4.33 10.86
N LYS A 16 -2.82 -4.39 12.03
CA LYS A 16 -2.99 -5.51 12.95
C LYS A 16 -4.45 -5.68 13.29
N ARG A 17 -4.85 -6.91 13.53
CA ARG A 17 -6.22 -7.24 13.85
C ARG A 17 -6.78 -6.40 14.99
N ALA A 18 -5.95 -6.15 16.03
CA ALA A 18 -6.39 -5.40 17.20
C ALA A 18 -6.77 -3.97 16.89
N ILE A 19 -6.13 -3.34 15.93
CA ILE A 19 -6.37 -1.93 15.60
C ILE A 19 -7.12 -1.72 14.29
N ALA A 20 -7.21 -2.74 13.47
CA ALA A 20 -7.85 -2.64 12.17
C ALA A 20 -9.27 -2.04 12.21
N PRO A 21 -10.12 -2.38 13.17
CA PRO A 21 -11.47 -1.81 13.21
C PRO A 21 -11.50 -0.29 13.38
N PHE A 22 -10.42 0.29 13.90
CA PHE A 22 -10.34 1.72 14.14
C PHE A 22 -9.65 2.49 13.01
N MET A 23 -9.19 1.78 11.98
CA MET A 23 -8.40 2.38 10.90
C MET A 23 -9.23 2.41 9.61
N PRO A 24 -9.69 3.60 9.21
CA PRO A 24 -10.61 3.70 8.06
C PRO A 24 -10.02 3.20 6.76
N LEU A 25 -8.70 3.23 6.61
CA LEU A 25 -8.06 2.77 5.37
C LEU A 25 -7.76 1.29 5.36
N HIS A 26 -7.98 0.57 6.46
CA HIS A 26 -7.67 -0.85 6.53
C HIS A 26 -8.39 -1.62 5.42
N GLY A 27 -7.62 -2.43 4.70
CA GLY A 27 -8.17 -3.25 3.61
C GLY A 27 -8.32 -2.52 2.28
N LYS A 28 -8.18 -1.21 2.26
CA LYS A 28 -8.31 -0.46 1.01
C LYS A 28 -7.08 -0.64 0.13
N THR A 29 -7.29 -0.59 -1.16
CA THR A 29 -6.22 -0.72 -2.14
C THR A 29 -5.99 0.59 -2.83
N GLY A 30 -4.76 0.78 -3.31
CA GLY A 30 -4.41 1.98 -4.05
C GLY A 30 -3.10 1.80 -4.78
N ARG A 31 -2.67 2.88 -5.42
CA ARG A 31 -1.42 2.88 -6.18
C ARG A 31 -0.42 3.81 -5.51
N VAL A 32 0.81 3.34 -5.43
CA VAL A 32 1.89 4.14 -4.85
C VAL A 32 2.19 5.33 -5.76
N ALA A 33 2.14 6.53 -5.19
CA ALA A 33 2.45 7.76 -5.91
C ALA A 33 3.79 8.35 -5.50
N VAL A 34 4.15 8.22 -4.22
CA VAL A 34 5.39 8.76 -3.68
C VAL A 34 6.10 7.68 -2.89
N VAL A 35 7.36 7.45 -3.22
CA VAL A 35 8.18 6.47 -2.51
C VAL A 35 9.15 7.23 -1.61
N ALA A 36 9.00 7.04 -0.30
CA ALA A 36 9.93 7.63 0.65
C ALA A 36 11.26 6.92 0.60
N ARG A 37 12.33 7.68 0.72
CA ARG A 37 13.70 7.17 0.67
C ARG A 37 14.48 7.69 1.85
N GLY A 38 15.65 7.10 2.06
CA GLY A 38 16.54 7.56 3.11
C GLY A 38 16.42 6.74 4.36
N LYS A 39 17.05 7.25 5.41
CA LYS A 39 17.08 6.58 6.71
C LYS A 39 15.82 6.87 7.50
N GLY A 40 15.53 5.98 8.43
CA GLY A 40 14.42 6.16 9.35
C GLY A 40 13.11 5.59 8.80
N PRO A 41 12.01 5.90 9.48
CA PRO A 41 10.70 5.39 9.06
C PRO A 41 10.35 5.85 7.65
N ARG A 42 9.78 4.95 6.87
CA ARG A 42 9.38 5.26 5.51
C ARG A 42 7.87 5.33 5.44
N ASN A 43 7.37 6.50 5.07
CA ASN A 43 5.95 6.73 4.90
C ASN A 43 5.72 7.04 3.42
N HIS A 44 5.03 6.16 2.74
CA HIS A 44 4.82 6.30 1.30
C HIS A 44 3.49 7.00 1.01
N GLY A 45 3.43 7.70 -0.12
CA GLY A 45 2.19 8.30 -0.57
C GLY A 45 1.44 7.33 -1.47
N VAL A 46 0.19 7.07 -1.15
CA VAL A 46 -0.66 6.12 -1.87
C VAL A 46 -1.95 6.81 -2.28
N ILE A 47 -2.33 6.67 -3.53
CA ILE A 47 -3.61 7.19 -4.02
C ILE A 47 -4.67 6.14 -3.77
N ILE A 48 -5.65 6.48 -2.96
CA ILE A 48 -6.77 5.61 -2.61
C ILE A 48 -8.05 6.40 -2.88
N ASP A 49 -8.91 5.87 -3.72
CA ASP A 49 -10.16 6.54 -4.08
C ASP A 49 -9.94 7.98 -4.53
N GLY A 50 -8.89 8.19 -5.34
CA GLY A 50 -8.59 9.49 -5.91
C GLY A 50 -7.91 10.48 -4.97
N GLN A 51 -7.56 10.08 -3.77
CA GLN A 51 -6.95 10.96 -2.78
C GLN A 51 -5.61 10.41 -2.32
N LEU A 52 -4.64 11.30 -2.13
CA LEU A 52 -3.32 10.92 -1.64
C LEU A 52 -3.33 10.74 -0.13
N TRP A 53 -2.85 9.59 0.31
CA TRP A 53 -2.71 9.28 1.73
C TRP A 53 -1.27 8.91 2.02
N VAL A 54 -0.77 9.33 3.17
CA VAL A 54 0.56 8.95 3.64
C VAL A 54 0.40 7.75 4.56
N VAL A 55 1.04 6.63 4.18
CA VAL A 55 0.90 5.36 4.89
C VAL A 55 2.27 4.82 5.24
N PRO A 56 2.51 4.46 6.51
CA PRO A 56 3.78 3.84 6.88
C PRO A 56 4.03 2.55 6.13
N CYS A 57 5.27 2.29 5.78
CA CYS A 57 5.63 1.11 5.01
C CYS A 57 5.23 -0.20 5.70
N GLY A 58 5.21 -0.21 7.02
CA GLY A 58 4.80 -1.38 7.78
C GLY A 58 3.33 -1.72 7.63
N ASN A 59 2.54 -0.78 7.15
CA ASN A 59 1.10 -0.97 6.96
C ASN A 59 0.71 -1.11 5.50
N LEU A 60 1.67 -1.40 4.64
CA LEU A 60 1.40 -1.67 3.23
C LEU A 60 1.80 -3.10 2.91
N ARG A 61 0.99 -3.75 2.11
CA ARG A 61 1.34 -5.08 1.63
C ARG A 61 1.11 -5.17 0.13
N LYS A 62 1.88 -6.04 -0.48
CA LYS A 62 1.82 -6.26 -1.92
C LYS A 62 0.54 -6.97 -2.30
N ILE A 63 -0.03 -6.53 -3.40
CA ILE A 63 -1.14 -7.24 -4.04
C ILE A 63 -0.71 -7.49 -5.47
N GLU A 64 -0.90 -8.71 -5.94
CA GLU A 64 -0.67 -9.00 -7.33
C GLU A 64 -1.83 -8.45 -8.15
N ASP A 65 -1.49 -7.79 -9.24
CA ASP A 65 -2.51 -7.32 -10.16
C ASP A 65 -3.27 -8.49 -10.74
N GLU A 66 -4.57 -8.30 -10.88
CA GLU A 66 -5.43 -9.31 -11.44
C GLU A 66 -5.03 -9.73 -12.84
N VAL A 67 -4.44 -8.80 -13.58
CA VAL A 67 -3.93 -9.09 -14.91
C VAL A 67 -2.92 -10.23 -14.88
N GLN A 68 -2.12 -10.30 -13.84
CA GLN A 68 -1.15 -11.37 -13.71
C GLN A 68 -1.80 -12.72 -13.51
N HIS A 69 -2.93 -12.74 -12.85
CA HIS A 69 -3.67 -13.97 -12.62
C HIS A 69 -4.47 -14.40 -13.83
N ALA A 70 -4.78 -13.44 -14.67
CA ALA A 70 -5.53 -13.74 -15.89
C ALA A 70 -4.66 -14.37 -16.97
N GLN A 71 -3.38 -14.45 -16.75
CA GLN A 71 -2.48 -15.07 -17.68
C GLN A 71 -2.85 -16.53 -17.86
N PRO A 72 -3.11 -16.97 -19.07
CA PRO A 72 -3.33 -18.38 -19.28
C PRO A 72 -2.10 -19.13 -18.87
N GLY A 73 -2.33 -20.17 -18.19
CA GLY A 73 -1.23 -21.01 -17.75
C GLY A 73 -0.44 -21.51 -18.93
#